data_25b4a88a0de133b77ef94fa9e72c08cc
#
_entry.id   25b4a88a0de133b77ef94fa9e72c08cc
#
_cell.length_a   1.000
_cell.length_b   1.000
_cell.length_c   1.000
_cell.angle_alpha   90.00
_cell.angle_beta   90.00
_cell.angle_gamma   90.00
#
_symmetry.space_group_name_H-M   'P 1'
#
loop_
_entity.id
_entity.type
_entity.pdbx_description
1 polymer ?
#
loop_
_entity_poly.entity_id
_entity_poly.type
_entity_poly.pdbx_seq_one_letter_code
_entity_poly.pdbx_strand_id
1 'polypeptide(L)'
;MPRSIHSFVFAGLSASLLLTGAAILEAQQPAAAPAAAAPLAPPTGDATRGKVLFEQTLRCYACHGFDGQTGSPRLVPMPRSQEVFLAYVRKPATQGMPSFRDAAERDLIDVYAYIRSIPTAAPAADSIPLLKSIVDRRTAAK
;
A
#
# COMPACT_ATOMS: atom_id res chain seq x y z
N MET A 1 -52.57 -48.07 -9.87
CA MET A 1 -53.14 -48.01 -11.25
C MET A 1 -52.10 -47.43 -12.16
N PRO A 2 -51.81 -48.11 -13.24
CA PRO A 2 -50.63 -47.88 -14.04
C PRO A 2 -50.92 -47.00 -15.26
N ARG A 3 -49.88 -46.57 -15.95
CA ARG A 3 -49.80 -46.14 -17.37
C ARG A 3 -48.91 -44.92 -17.52
N SER A 4 -48.04 -44.80 -18.44
CA SER A 4 -47.77 -45.52 -19.69
C SER A 4 -46.39 -45.10 -20.19
N ILE A 5 -45.68 -46.06 -20.68
CA ILE A 5 -44.42 -45.97 -21.38
C ILE A 5 -44.70 -45.42 -22.80
N HIS A 6 -43.98 -44.38 -23.21
CA HIS A 6 -43.82 -44.08 -24.63
C HIS A 6 -42.34 -44.03 -24.99
N SER A 7 -41.90 -45.16 -25.53
CA SER A 7 -40.66 -45.27 -26.29
C SER A 7 -40.79 -44.45 -27.58
N PHE A 8 -39.91 -43.51 -27.79
CA PHE A 8 -39.60 -42.98 -29.10
C PHE A 8 -38.18 -43.34 -29.48
N VAL A 9 -38.10 -44.32 -30.33
CA VAL A 9 -36.92 -44.65 -31.11
C VAL A 9 -36.79 -43.60 -32.20
N PHE A 10 -35.71 -42.85 -32.23
CA PHE A 10 -35.31 -42.11 -33.40
C PHE A 10 -33.92 -42.57 -33.84
N ALA A 11 -33.96 -43.19 -34.99
CA ALA A 11 -32.81 -43.65 -35.74
C ALA A 11 -31.99 -42.48 -36.30
N GLY A 12 -30.70 -42.64 -36.21
CA GLY A 12 -29.64 -42.32 -37.14
C GLY A 12 -29.65 -40.97 -37.88
N LEU A 13 -28.61 -40.20 -37.64
CA LEU A 13 -27.82 -39.64 -38.75
C LEU A 13 -26.43 -39.32 -38.21
N SER A 14 -25.45 -40.14 -38.62
CA SER A 14 -24.03 -39.87 -38.41
C SER A 14 -23.59 -38.75 -39.33
N ALA A 15 -23.41 -37.56 -38.79
CA ALA A 15 -22.70 -36.47 -39.46
C ALA A 15 -21.32 -36.34 -38.84
N SER A 16 -20.32 -36.89 -39.52
CA SER A 16 -18.90 -36.70 -39.20
C SER A 16 -18.52 -35.25 -39.45
N LEU A 17 -18.43 -34.46 -38.39
CA LEU A 17 -17.92 -33.11 -38.47
C LEU A 17 -16.41 -33.15 -38.18
N LEU A 18 -15.63 -33.05 -39.24
CA LEU A 18 -14.19 -32.82 -39.18
C LEU A 18 -13.95 -31.46 -38.57
N LEU A 19 -13.70 -31.42 -37.25
CA LEU A 19 -13.16 -30.20 -36.60
C LEU A 19 -11.68 -30.08 -36.96
N THR A 20 -11.39 -29.25 -37.94
CA THR A 20 -10.06 -28.69 -38.13
C THR A 20 -9.74 -27.82 -36.92
N GLY A 21 -8.90 -28.35 -36.02
CA GLY A 21 -8.37 -27.62 -34.89
C GLY A 21 -7.46 -26.45 -35.35
N ALA A 22 -8.00 -25.28 -35.43
CA ALA A 22 -7.17 -24.06 -35.46
C ALA A 22 -6.53 -23.92 -34.08
N ALA A 23 -5.25 -24.26 -33.99
CA ALA A 23 -4.45 -23.94 -32.81
C ALA A 23 -4.38 -22.39 -32.67
N ILE A 24 -5.16 -21.87 -31.75
CA ILE A 24 -5.02 -20.47 -31.33
C ILE A 24 -3.70 -20.39 -30.56
N LEU A 25 -2.67 -19.93 -31.22
CA LEU A 25 -1.40 -19.55 -30.60
C LEU A 25 -1.69 -18.28 -29.80
N GLU A 26 -2.13 -18.45 -28.56
CA GLU A 26 -2.28 -17.36 -27.63
C GLU A 26 -0.87 -16.82 -27.36
N ALA A 27 -0.53 -15.74 -28.05
CA ALA A 27 0.68 -14.98 -27.77
C ALA A 27 0.58 -14.49 -26.32
N GLN A 28 1.29 -15.17 -25.42
CA GLN A 28 1.52 -14.70 -24.06
C GLN A 28 2.24 -13.34 -24.17
N GLN A 29 1.45 -12.26 -24.12
CA GLN A 29 1.98 -10.92 -23.94
C GLN A 29 2.76 -10.93 -22.63
N PRO A 30 4.07 -10.62 -22.64
CA PRO A 30 4.79 -10.50 -21.38
C PRO A 30 4.06 -9.45 -20.55
N ALA A 31 3.71 -9.83 -19.30
CA ALA A 31 3.09 -8.91 -18.36
C ALA A 31 3.96 -7.67 -18.30
N ALA A 32 3.40 -6.53 -18.71
CA ALA A 32 4.08 -5.26 -18.64
C ALA A 32 4.55 -5.07 -17.18
N ALA A 33 5.85 -4.91 -17.00
CA ALA A 33 6.40 -4.57 -15.70
C ALA A 33 5.62 -3.37 -15.16
N PRO A 34 5.26 -3.36 -13.83
CA PRO A 34 4.53 -2.24 -13.28
C PRO A 34 5.30 -0.96 -13.58
N ALA A 35 4.67 -0.07 -14.34
CA ALA A 35 5.25 1.21 -14.67
C ALA A 35 5.67 1.88 -13.35
N ALA A 36 6.94 2.28 -13.26
CA ALA A 36 7.43 2.99 -12.09
C ALA A 36 6.50 4.17 -11.83
N ALA A 37 5.90 4.21 -10.63
CA ALA A 37 4.97 5.26 -10.28
C ALA A 37 5.66 6.62 -10.49
N ALA A 38 5.01 7.54 -11.19
CA ALA A 38 5.55 8.88 -11.40
C ALA A 38 5.90 9.51 -10.04
N PRO A 39 7.00 10.29 -9.97
CA PRO A 39 7.36 10.96 -8.73
C PRO A 39 6.20 11.81 -8.21
N LEU A 40 5.88 11.68 -6.92
CA LEU A 40 4.85 12.50 -6.30
C LEU A 40 5.27 13.97 -6.30
N ALA A 41 4.32 14.87 -6.56
CA ALA A 41 4.54 16.30 -6.45
C ALA A 41 5.10 16.68 -5.07
N PRO A 42 5.95 17.72 -4.97
CA PRO A 42 6.41 18.22 -3.69
C PRO A 42 5.25 18.62 -2.79
N PRO A 43 5.34 18.40 -1.47
CA PRO A 43 4.33 18.85 -0.53
C PRO A 43 4.30 20.38 -0.43
N THR A 44 3.10 20.93 -0.21
CA THR A 44 2.90 22.39 -0.10
C THR A 44 2.87 22.90 1.35
N GLY A 45 2.98 21.99 2.33
CA GLY A 45 2.88 22.30 3.76
C GLY A 45 4.20 22.65 4.42
N ASP A 46 4.09 23.06 5.70
CA ASP A 46 5.20 23.31 6.61
C ASP A 46 5.54 22.04 7.39
N ALA A 47 6.68 21.42 7.07
CA ALA A 47 7.12 20.18 7.72
C ALA A 47 7.44 20.37 9.21
N THR A 48 7.92 21.55 9.64
CA THR A 48 8.26 21.82 11.03
C THR A 48 6.99 21.87 11.88
N ARG A 49 5.98 22.59 11.42
CA ARG A 49 4.67 22.63 12.07
C ARG A 49 4.00 21.26 12.00
N GLY A 50 4.14 20.57 10.87
CA GLY A 50 3.63 19.22 10.67
C GLY A 50 4.16 18.20 11.68
N LYS A 51 5.44 18.33 12.08
CA LYS A 51 6.04 17.50 13.13
C LYS A 51 5.32 17.69 14.48
N VAL A 52 5.08 18.93 14.87
CA VAL A 52 4.35 19.23 16.12
C VAL A 52 2.93 18.67 16.08
N LEU A 53 2.23 18.80 14.95
CA LEU A 53 0.90 18.25 14.76
C LEU A 53 0.90 16.72 14.82
N PHE A 54 1.85 16.08 14.18
CA PHE A 54 2.02 14.63 14.15
C PHE A 54 2.29 14.05 15.54
N GLU A 55 3.14 14.71 16.33
CA GLU A 55 3.58 14.22 17.64
C GLU A 55 2.67 14.68 18.79
N GLN A 56 2.14 15.87 18.76
CA GLN A 56 1.47 16.45 19.93
C GLN A 56 -0.03 16.60 19.76
N THR A 57 -0.49 17.14 18.63
CA THR A 57 -1.90 17.51 18.46
C THR A 57 -2.74 16.34 17.96
N LEU A 58 -2.36 15.77 16.82
CA LEU A 58 -3.09 14.66 16.19
C LEU A 58 -2.59 13.28 16.65
N ARG A 59 -1.42 13.24 17.28
CA ARG A 59 -0.82 12.07 17.91
C ARG A 59 -0.68 10.86 16.97
N CYS A 60 -0.39 11.11 15.71
CA CYS A 60 -0.22 10.09 14.69
C CYS A 60 0.87 9.07 15.06
N TYR A 61 1.90 9.53 15.79
CA TYR A 61 3.01 8.70 16.27
C TYR A 61 2.56 7.51 17.12
N ALA A 62 1.44 7.62 17.82
CA ALA A 62 0.98 6.57 18.72
C ALA A 62 0.76 5.21 18.01
N CYS A 63 0.38 5.25 16.75
CA CYS A 63 0.21 4.07 15.92
C CYS A 63 1.32 3.91 14.88
N HIS A 64 1.84 5.04 14.36
CA HIS A 64 2.77 5.02 13.23
C HIS A 64 4.25 5.15 13.62
N GLY A 65 4.54 5.31 14.91
CA GLY A 65 5.90 5.59 15.41
C GLY A 65 6.34 7.03 15.16
N PHE A 66 7.29 7.52 15.96
CA PHE A 66 7.78 8.91 15.84
C PHE A 66 8.49 9.19 14.51
N ASP A 67 9.05 8.16 13.91
CA ASP A 67 9.74 8.20 12.63
C ASP A 67 8.84 7.83 11.43
N GLY A 68 7.56 7.51 11.68
CA GLY A 68 6.63 7.02 10.67
C GLY A 68 7.02 5.67 10.06
N GLN A 69 8.01 4.97 10.60
CA GLN A 69 8.56 3.72 10.06
C GLN A 69 8.45 2.54 11.03
N THR A 70 8.46 2.81 12.33
CA THR A 70 8.44 1.77 13.38
C THR A 70 7.04 1.32 13.76
N GLY A 71 6.00 2.07 13.36
CA GLY A 71 4.61 1.71 13.61
C GLY A 71 3.95 0.89 12.51
N SER A 72 2.67 0.58 12.68
CA SER A 72 1.88 -0.17 11.70
C SER A 72 0.56 0.54 11.41
N PRO A 73 0.27 0.83 10.13
CA PRO A 73 1.16 0.67 8.98
C PRO A 73 2.28 1.72 8.93
N ARG A 74 3.36 1.41 8.23
CA ARG A 74 4.41 2.39 7.95
C ARG A 74 3.89 3.52 7.07
N LEU A 75 4.32 4.72 7.34
CA LEU A 75 4.01 5.90 6.54
C LEU A 75 5.14 6.33 5.60
N VAL A 76 6.37 5.94 5.91
CA VAL A 76 7.57 6.31 5.16
C VAL A 76 8.15 5.08 4.47
N PRO A 77 8.40 5.14 3.16
CA PRO A 77 8.11 6.26 2.26
C PRO A 77 6.60 6.43 2.02
N MET A 78 6.14 7.67 1.93
CA MET A 78 4.73 7.96 1.69
C MET A 78 4.35 7.66 0.23
N PRO A 79 3.50 6.65 -0.02
CA PRO A 79 3.16 6.24 -1.38
C PRO A 79 2.02 7.05 -2.00
N ARG A 80 1.32 7.86 -1.19
CA ARG A 80 0.14 8.61 -1.63
C ARG A 80 0.48 10.05 -1.98
N SER A 81 -0.24 10.61 -2.95
CA SER A 81 -0.24 12.06 -3.17
C SER A 81 -0.86 12.79 -1.98
N GLN A 82 -0.61 14.09 -1.86
CA GLN A 82 -1.18 14.92 -0.81
C GLN A 82 -2.71 14.85 -0.79
N GLU A 83 -3.34 14.95 -1.94
CA GLU A 83 -4.79 14.86 -2.09
C GLU A 83 -5.35 13.52 -1.57
N VAL A 84 -4.76 12.40 -2.01
CA VAL A 84 -5.16 11.06 -1.59
C VAL A 84 -4.92 10.86 -0.09
N PHE A 85 -3.84 11.41 0.45
CA PHE A 85 -3.58 11.39 1.89
C PHE A 85 -4.67 12.14 2.66
N LEU A 86 -5.01 13.38 2.25
CA LEU A 86 -6.06 14.18 2.89
C LEU A 86 -7.41 13.47 2.88
N ALA A 87 -7.81 12.93 1.73
CA ALA A 87 -9.04 12.18 1.61
C ALA A 87 -9.07 10.96 2.53
N TYR A 88 -7.96 10.22 2.61
CA TYR A 88 -7.85 9.01 3.43
C TYR A 88 -7.89 9.31 4.93
N VAL A 89 -7.15 10.29 5.43
CA VAL A 89 -7.13 10.59 6.87
C VAL A 89 -8.46 11.16 7.37
N ARG A 90 -9.22 11.82 6.49
CA ARG A 90 -10.57 12.30 6.79
C ARG A 90 -11.60 11.17 6.85
N LYS A 91 -11.42 10.14 6.02
CA LYS A 91 -12.31 8.97 5.95
C LYS A 91 -11.47 7.69 5.79
N PRO A 92 -10.85 7.21 6.87
CA PRO A 92 -10.07 5.99 6.82
C PRO A 92 -10.93 4.78 6.45
N ALA A 93 -10.36 3.88 5.64
CA ALA A 93 -11.01 2.63 5.27
C ALA A 93 -10.93 1.56 6.37
N THR A 94 -10.08 1.76 7.38
CA THR A 94 -9.86 0.81 8.49
C THR A 94 -10.41 1.38 9.81
N GLN A 95 -10.99 0.53 10.63
CA GLN A 95 -11.51 0.93 11.94
C GLN A 95 -10.43 1.28 12.97
N GLY A 96 -9.20 0.81 12.75
CA GLY A 96 -8.08 1.06 13.66
C GLY A 96 -7.51 2.49 13.57
N MET A 97 -7.81 3.22 12.50
CA MET A 97 -7.34 4.59 12.33
C MET A 97 -8.48 5.57 12.65
N PRO A 98 -8.28 6.55 13.57
CA PRO A 98 -9.29 7.56 13.84
C PRO A 98 -9.53 8.47 12.62
N SER A 99 -10.76 8.97 12.50
CA SER A 99 -11.11 9.93 11.45
C SER A 99 -10.76 11.35 11.87
N PHE A 100 -9.99 12.03 11.04
CA PHE A 100 -9.60 13.43 11.24
C PHE A 100 -10.44 14.38 10.38
N ARG A 101 -11.75 14.10 10.25
CA ARG A 101 -12.66 14.89 9.39
C ARG A 101 -12.74 16.35 9.78
N ASP A 102 -12.63 16.65 11.08
CA ASP A 102 -12.80 18.00 11.63
C ASP A 102 -11.46 18.75 11.76
N ALA A 103 -10.33 18.10 11.45
CA ALA A 103 -9.03 18.75 11.42
C ALA A 103 -8.98 19.78 10.27
N ALA A 104 -8.37 20.93 10.55
CA ALA A 104 -8.15 21.92 9.53
C ALA A 104 -7.32 21.36 8.38
N GLU A 105 -7.71 21.68 7.15
CA GLU A 105 -7.00 21.16 5.98
C GLU A 105 -5.52 21.51 5.99
N ARG A 106 -5.20 22.73 6.42
CA ARG A 106 -3.82 23.20 6.56
C ARG A 106 -3.00 22.32 7.51
N ASP A 107 -3.60 21.85 8.60
CA ASP A 107 -2.92 20.98 9.56
C ASP A 107 -2.57 19.63 8.95
N LEU A 108 -3.48 19.07 8.18
CA LEU A 108 -3.25 17.80 7.47
C LEU A 108 -2.23 17.94 6.35
N ILE A 109 -2.20 19.07 5.65
CA ILE A 109 -1.19 19.40 4.63
C ILE A 109 0.19 19.48 5.28
N ASP A 110 0.32 20.11 6.43
CA ASP A 110 1.58 20.23 7.15
C ASP A 110 2.06 18.87 7.68
N VAL A 111 1.15 18.04 8.20
CA VAL A 111 1.48 16.65 8.59
C VAL A 111 1.98 15.85 7.37
N TYR A 112 1.35 15.99 6.22
CA TYR A 112 1.81 15.35 5.00
C TYR A 112 3.21 15.80 4.62
N ALA A 113 3.48 17.11 4.67
CA ALA A 113 4.79 17.67 4.41
C ALA A 113 5.86 17.12 5.37
N TYR A 114 5.53 16.99 6.65
CA TYR A 114 6.42 16.36 7.64
C TYR A 114 6.73 14.91 7.28
N ILE A 115 5.71 14.07 7.05
CA ILE A 115 5.93 12.66 6.70
C ILE A 115 6.81 12.53 5.44
N ARG A 116 6.61 13.39 4.45
CA ARG A 116 7.40 13.42 3.22
C ARG A 116 8.84 13.92 3.43
N SER A 117 9.10 14.65 4.49
CA SER A 117 10.44 15.14 4.86
C SER A 117 11.27 14.12 5.64
N ILE A 118 10.65 13.06 6.16
CA ILE A 118 11.35 12.03 6.94
C ILE A 118 12.23 11.20 5.99
N PRO A 119 13.53 11.05 6.28
CA PRO A 119 14.43 10.25 5.46
C PRO A 119 13.97 8.79 5.37
N THR A 120 14.02 8.23 4.18
CA THR A 120 13.64 6.82 3.93
C THR A 120 14.67 5.81 4.42
N ALA A 121 15.92 6.21 4.44
CA ALA A 121 17.01 5.38 4.94
C ALA A 121 17.16 5.57 6.45
N ALA A 122 17.18 4.48 7.20
CA ALA A 122 17.60 4.53 8.60
C ALA A 122 19.04 5.09 8.66
N PRO A 123 19.34 5.95 9.62
CA PRO A 123 20.71 6.41 9.82
C PRO A 123 21.64 5.19 10.04
N ALA A 124 22.85 5.26 9.51
CA ALA A 124 23.83 4.21 9.71
C ALA A 124 24.04 3.94 11.20
N ALA A 125 24.17 2.68 11.60
CA ALA A 125 24.25 2.29 13.01
C ALA A 125 25.41 2.99 13.76
N ASP A 126 26.51 3.26 13.06
CA ASP A 126 27.69 3.98 13.57
C ASP A 126 27.42 5.47 13.80
N SER A 127 26.43 6.06 13.13
CA SER A 127 26.01 7.44 13.37
C SER A 127 25.15 7.61 14.64
N ILE A 128 24.71 6.49 15.25
CA ILE A 128 23.92 6.48 16.48
C ILE A 128 24.85 6.05 17.64
N PRO A 129 25.26 6.96 18.54
CA PRO A 129 26.29 6.68 19.54
C PRO A 129 26.02 5.42 20.38
N LEU A 130 24.75 5.20 20.77
CA LEU A 130 24.38 4.01 21.54
C LEU A 130 24.54 2.72 20.75
N LEU A 131 24.07 2.67 19.50
CA LEU A 131 24.21 1.50 18.64
C LEU A 131 25.67 1.23 18.31
N LYS A 132 26.42 2.29 18.01
CA LYS A 132 27.87 2.15 17.80
C LYS A 132 28.55 1.51 19.01
N SER A 133 28.28 1.96 20.22
CA SER A 133 28.87 1.40 21.43
C SER A 133 28.51 -0.07 21.67
N ILE A 134 27.34 -0.51 21.25
CA ILE A 134 26.90 -1.91 21.35
C ILE A 134 27.63 -2.77 20.32
N VAL A 135 27.75 -2.28 19.09
CA VAL A 135 28.46 -2.99 18.01
C VAL A 135 29.94 -3.13 18.35
N ASP A 136 30.57 -2.04 18.80
CA ASP A 136 31.99 -2.03 19.16
C ASP A 136 32.28 -3.03 20.29
N ARG A 137 31.43 -3.10 21.32
CA ARG A 137 31.57 -4.10 22.41
C ARG A 137 31.44 -5.53 21.92
N ARG A 138 30.53 -5.79 20.98
CA ARG A 138 30.36 -7.14 20.41
C ARG A 138 31.53 -7.59 19.53
N THR A 139 32.12 -6.67 18.80
CA THR A 139 33.28 -6.95 17.96
C THR A 139 34.56 -7.15 18.80
N ALA A 140 34.68 -6.42 19.91
CA ALA A 140 35.82 -6.60 20.83
C ALA A 140 35.75 -7.89 21.67
N ALA A 141 34.59 -8.53 21.77
CA ALA A 141 34.38 -9.76 22.54
C ALA A 141 34.60 -11.06 21.72
N LYS A 142 35.01 -10.95 20.47
CA LYS A 142 35.38 -12.07 19.58
C LYS A 142 36.86 -12.20 19.44
#